data_0192452a722e17e31fc605f2f0bd51f7
#
_entry.id   0192452a722e17e31fc605f2f0bd51f7
#
_cell.length_a   1.000
_cell.length_b   1.000
_cell.length_c   1.000
_cell.angle_alpha   90.00
_cell.angle_beta   90.00
_cell.angle_gamma   90.00
#
_symmetry.space_group_name_H-M   'P 1'
#
loop_
_entity.id
_entity.type
_entity.pdbx_description
1 polymer ?
#
loop_
_entity_poly.entity_id
_entity_poly.type
_entity_poly.pdbx_seq_one_letter_code
_entity_poly.pdbx_strand_id
1 'polypeptide(L)'
;MTAPRRVLVTGAGSGIGQAVAQVFLEQGAEVIGWDLVADPAAGFPMTAVDVRDADALKRAAEGLERLDVLVTCAGIARRASAIDMRAEDWQAVLQTNLSGAFYSCQAAFPALAASGAGLIVNIASFIAHRSGPGRASYAAAKAGVVAMTEVLALDFAAARVRAISVSPGYTRTRMVGAAIEAGRLDEQHLLASIPLGRLADPREMAHAIVALTGPAFHYANGTDFVIDGGIMAQGVQ
;
A
#
# COMPACT_ATOMS: atom_id res chain seq x y z
N MET A 1 -21.51 18.73 13.65
CA MET A 1 -20.19 18.43 13.04
C MET A 1 -20.07 16.92 12.95
N THR A 2 -19.78 16.37 11.78
CA THR A 2 -19.50 14.94 11.63
C THR A 2 -18.18 14.63 12.35
N ALA A 3 -18.10 13.47 13.03
CA ALA A 3 -16.87 13.02 13.68
C ALA A 3 -15.73 12.93 12.65
N PRO A 4 -14.46 13.20 13.03
CA PRO A 4 -13.33 13.08 12.14
C PRO A 4 -13.19 11.63 11.63
N ARG A 5 -12.69 11.48 10.41
CA ARG A 5 -12.40 10.14 9.86
C ARG A 5 -11.24 9.52 10.63
N ARG A 6 -11.36 8.24 10.96
CA ARG A 6 -10.28 7.47 11.58
C ARG A 6 -9.59 6.60 10.54
N VAL A 7 -8.29 6.76 10.41
CA VAL A 7 -7.49 6.16 9.33
C VAL A 7 -6.31 5.40 9.92
N LEU A 8 -6.15 4.14 9.52
CA LEU A 8 -4.98 3.33 9.85
C LEU A 8 -4.11 3.17 8.61
N VAL A 9 -2.81 3.44 8.74
CA VAL A 9 -1.83 3.27 7.66
C VAL A 9 -0.72 2.33 8.11
N THR A 10 -0.49 1.23 7.39
CA THR A 10 0.69 0.38 7.62
C THR A 10 1.85 0.87 6.76
N GLY A 11 3.09 0.73 7.24
CA GLY A 11 4.25 1.32 6.57
C GLY A 11 4.24 2.85 6.65
N ALA A 12 3.66 3.40 7.73
CA ALA A 12 3.46 4.83 7.92
C ALA A 12 4.75 5.64 8.20
N GLY A 13 5.85 4.97 8.47
CA GLY A 13 7.13 5.61 8.80
C GLY A 13 7.93 6.10 7.59
N SER A 14 7.53 5.79 6.35
CA SER A 14 8.28 6.21 5.16
C SER A 14 7.48 6.18 3.86
N GLY A 15 8.01 6.88 2.83
CA GLY A 15 7.55 6.78 1.45
C GLY A 15 6.09 7.13 1.25
N ILE A 16 5.37 6.30 0.50
CA ILE A 16 3.95 6.51 0.19
C ILE A 16 3.10 6.46 1.47
N GLY A 17 3.36 5.51 2.38
CA GLY A 17 2.59 5.37 3.62
C GLY A 17 2.68 6.61 4.50
N GLN A 18 3.87 7.16 4.67
CA GLN A 18 4.09 8.41 5.41
C GLN A 18 3.37 9.58 4.75
N ALA A 19 3.49 9.71 3.43
CA ALA A 19 2.81 10.78 2.70
C ALA A 19 1.29 10.67 2.80
N VAL A 20 0.72 9.45 2.72
CA VAL A 20 -0.71 9.20 2.89
C VAL A 20 -1.18 9.60 4.28
N ALA A 21 -0.45 9.19 5.33
CA ALA A 21 -0.75 9.56 6.70
C ALA A 21 -0.78 11.09 6.89
N GLN A 22 0.22 11.80 6.34
CA GLN A 22 0.29 13.26 6.41
C GLN A 22 -0.86 13.95 5.66
N VAL A 23 -1.21 13.50 4.45
CA VAL A 23 -2.33 14.10 3.69
C VAL A 23 -3.67 13.88 4.40
N PHE A 24 -3.90 12.72 5.03
CA PHE A 24 -5.09 12.50 5.84
C PHE A 24 -5.12 13.42 7.07
N LEU A 25 -3.98 13.58 7.74
CA LEU A 25 -3.85 14.47 8.90
C LEU A 25 -4.15 15.93 8.54
N GLU A 26 -3.61 16.42 7.40
CA GLU A 26 -3.88 17.75 6.85
C GLU A 26 -5.37 17.98 6.54
N GLN A 27 -6.12 16.90 6.24
CA GLN A 27 -7.57 16.94 6.02
C GLN A 27 -8.38 16.81 7.31
N GLY A 28 -7.74 16.82 8.49
CA GLY A 28 -8.40 16.75 9.78
C GLY A 28 -8.83 15.33 10.20
N ALA A 29 -8.25 14.28 9.59
CA ALA A 29 -8.49 12.92 10.01
C ALA A 29 -7.69 12.55 11.27
N GLU A 30 -8.20 11.64 12.07
CA GLU A 30 -7.47 10.95 13.12
C GLU A 30 -6.66 9.81 12.48
N VAL A 31 -5.33 9.95 12.45
CA VAL A 31 -4.44 8.99 11.82
C VAL A 31 -3.75 8.13 12.86
N ILE A 32 -3.69 6.82 12.61
CA ILE A 32 -2.91 5.82 13.35
C ILE A 32 -1.91 5.19 12.37
N GLY A 33 -0.65 5.14 12.76
CA GLY A 33 0.40 4.51 11.96
C GLY A 33 0.87 3.18 12.55
N TRP A 34 1.05 2.17 11.71
CA TRP A 34 1.77 0.95 12.04
C TRP A 34 3.03 0.84 11.19
N ASP A 35 4.18 0.60 11.84
CA ASP A 35 5.46 0.38 11.17
C ASP A 35 6.35 -0.52 12.06
N LEU A 36 7.46 -1.00 11.52
CA LEU A 36 8.47 -1.72 12.32
C LEU A 36 9.06 -0.87 13.44
N VAL A 37 9.11 0.45 13.22
CA VAL A 37 9.62 1.43 14.18
C VAL A 37 8.59 2.52 14.36
N ALA A 38 8.18 2.76 15.60
CA ALA A 38 7.33 3.90 15.93
C ALA A 38 8.19 5.17 15.96
N ASP A 39 7.81 6.17 15.17
CA ASP A 39 8.45 7.49 15.18
C ASP A 39 7.61 8.47 16.04
N PRO A 40 8.10 8.91 17.20
CA PRO A 40 7.36 9.86 18.04
C PRO A 40 7.25 11.26 17.40
N ALA A 41 8.06 11.56 16.36
CA ALA A 41 8.02 12.83 15.64
C ALA A 41 7.07 12.81 14.43
N ALA A 42 6.36 11.71 14.17
CA ALA A 42 5.47 11.55 12.99
C ALA A 42 4.29 12.55 12.97
N GLY A 43 3.91 13.13 14.12
CA GLY A 43 2.76 14.03 14.25
C GLY A 43 1.42 13.30 14.42
N PHE A 44 1.42 11.97 14.49
CA PHE A 44 0.28 11.10 14.78
C PHE A 44 0.73 9.86 15.57
N PRO A 45 -0.16 9.19 16.31
CA PRO A 45 0.17 7.97 17.04
C PRO A 45 0.72 6.88 16.12
N MET A 46 1.89 6.34 16.47
CA MET A 46 2.48 5.20 15.78
C MET A 46 2.70 4.02 16.72
N THR A 47 2.39 2.82 16.24
CA THR A 47 2.65 1.56 16.94
C THR A 47 3.74 0.78 16.20
N ALA A 48 4.76 0.34 16.94
CA ALA A 48 5.77 -0.56 16.42
C ALA A 48 5.18 -1.97 16.30
N VAL A 49 5.00 -2.44 15.06
CA VAL A 49 4.46 -3.78 14.77
C VAL A 49 4.99 -4.30 13.45
N ASP A 50 5.37 -5.57 13.44
CA ASP A 50 5.74 -6.26 12.22
C ASP A 50 4.47 -6.84 11.55
N VAL A 51 4.17 -6.39 10.34
CA VAL A 51 3.00 -6.88 9.58
C VAL A 51 3.06 -8.38 9.25
N ARG A 52 4.23 -9.02 9.39
CA ARG A 52 4.40 -10.46 9.19
C ARG A 52 3.89 -11.28 10.38
N ASP A 53 3.72 -10.67 11.54
CA ASP A 53 3.21 -11.28 12.76
C ASP A 53 1.69 -11.00 12.90
N ALA A 54 0.88 -12.00 12.51
CA ALA A 54 -0.58 -11.89 12.56
C ALA A 54 -1.12 -11.67 13.98
N ASP A 55 -0.48 -12.27 15.00
CA ASP A 55 -0.93 -12.12 16.38
C ASP A 55 -0.53 -10.75 16.96
N ALA A 56 0.63 -10.22 16.57
CA ALA A 56 1.01 -8.85 16.91
C ALA A 56 0.04 -7.82 16.29
N LEU A 57 -0.39 -8.03 15.04
CA LEU A 57 -1.39 -7.17 14.40
C LEU A 57 -2.75 -7.25 15.10
N LYS A 58 -3.20 -8.43 15.52
CA LYS A 58 -4.42 -8.59 16.33
C LYS A 58 -4.33 -7.81 17.63
N ARG A 59 -3.22 -7.94 18.37
CA ARG A 59 -2.98 -7.16 19.59
C ARG A 59 -2.93 -5.66 19.33
N ALA A 60 -2.30 -5.22 18.24
CA ALA A 60 -2.26 -3.80 17.86
C ALA A 60 -3.64 -3.24 17.46
N ALA A 61 -4.53 -4.09 16.99
CA ALA A 61 -5.91 -3.74 16.66
C ALA A 61 -6.85 -3.75 17.89
N GLU A 62 -6.44 -4.33 19.03
CA GLU A 62 -7.21 -4.28 20.26
C GLU A 62 -7.43 -2.81 20.68
N GLY A 63 -8.68 -2.43 20.92
CA GLY A 63 -9.05 -1.04 21.26
C GLY A 63 -9.31 -0.13 20.03
N LEU A 64 -9.17 -0.62 18.81
CA LEU A 64 -9.71 0.07 17.64
C LEU A 64 -11.22 -0.13 17.56
N GLU A 65 -11.99 0.76 18.23
CA GLU A 65 -13.44 0.65 18.28
C GLU A 65 -14.09 0.89 16.90
N ARG A 66 -13.51 1.80 16.11
CA ARG A 66 -14.02 2.20 14.79
C ARG A 66 -12.86 2.59 13.88
N LEU A 67 -12.94 2.23 12.61
CA LEU A 67 -12.01 2.64 11.58
C LEU A 67 -12.75 2.91 10.26
N ASP A 68 -12.53 4.07 9.65
CA ASP A 68 -13.17 4.41 8.39
C ASP A 68 -12.33 3.97 7.18
N VAL A 69 -10.99 4.03 7.30
CA VAL A 69 -10.07 3.65 6.23
C VAL A 69 -8.86 2.88 6.78
N LEU A 70 -8.54 1.78 6.13
CA LEU A 70 -7.24 1.12 6.24
C LEU A 70 -6.46 1.31 4.94
N VAL A 71 -5.18 1.73 5.02
CA VAL A 71 -4.27 1.77 3.87
C VAL A 71 -3.08 0.86 4.14
N THR A 72 -2.90 -0.21 3.34
CA THR A 72 -1.79 -1.15 3.51
C THR A 72 -0.61 -0.77 2.63
N CYS A 73 0.34 0.02 3.18
CA CYS A 73 1.53 0.50 2.46
C CYS A 73 2.81 -0.25 2.83
N ALA A 74 2.83 -1.05 3.91
CA ALA A 74 4.02 -1.79 4.30
C ALA A 74 4.52 -2.70 3.18
N GLY A 75 5.80 -2.61 2.85
CA GLY A 75 6.35 -3.41 1.76
C GLY A 75 7.86 -3.28 1.61
N ILE A 76 8.47 -4.31 1.06
CA ILE A 76 9.89 -4.39 0.73
C ILE A 76 10.08 -4.88 -0.70
N ALA A 77 11.25 -4.61 -1.27
CA ALA A 77 11.66 -5.17 -2.55
C ALA A 77 13.01 -5.90 -2.42
N ARG A 78 13.12 -7.05 -3.07
CA ARG A 78 14.36 -7.78 -3.28
C ARG A 78 14.49 -8.06 -4.78
N ARG A 79 15.66 -7.85 -5.34
CA ARG A 79 15.92 -8.05 -6.78
C ARG A 79 17.01 -9.08 -6.94
N ALA A 80 16.70 -10.11 -7.70
CA ALA A 80 17.64 -11.12 -8.18
C ALA A 80 17.07 -11.77 -9.43
N SER A 81 17.91 -12.39 -10.29
CA SER A 81 17.40 -13.25 -11.35
C SER A 81 16.56 -14.39 -10.76
N ALA A 82 15.70 -15.00 -11.53
CA ALA A 82 14.87 -16.10 -11.04
C ALA A 82 15.69 -17.31 -10.54
N ILE A 83 16.90 -17.49 -11.11
CA ILE A 83 17.81 -18.58 -10.72
C ILE A 83 18.53 -18.25 -9.40
N ASP A 84 18.90 -16.97 -9.20
CA ASP A 84 19.69 -16.52 -8.04
C ASP A 84 18.83 -16.04 -6.88
N MET A 85 17.50 -16.00 -7.04
CA MET A 85 16.57 -15.58 -5.96
C MET A 85 16.64 -16.55 -4.79
N ARG A 86 17.17 -16.07 -3.66
CA ARG A 86 17.25 -16.86 -2.45
C ARG A 86 15.85 -17.11 -1.89
N ALA A 87 15.64 -18.30 -1.35
CA ALA A 87 14.34 -18.67 -0.76
C ALA A 87 13.91 -17.71 0.37
N GLU A 88 14.87 -17.27 1.19
CA GLU A 88 14.63 -16.33 2.29
C GLU A 88 14.17 -14.95 1.77
N ASP A 89 14.79 -14.44 0.70
CA ASP A 89 14.42 -13.16 0.08
C ASP A 89 13.05 -13.25 -0.58
N TRP A 90 12.76 -14.37 -1.25
CA TRP A 90 11.44 -14.68 -1.80
C TRP A 90 10.37 -14.65 -0.71
N GLN A 91 10.57 -15.43 0.35
CA GLN A 91 9.63 -15.53 1.47
C GLN A 91 9.46 -14.18 2.19
N ALA A 92 10.54 -13.44 2.44
CA ALA A 92 10.47 -12.15 3.09
C ALA A 92 9.58 -11.16 2.30
N VAL A 93 9.68 -11.15 0.96
CA VAL A 93 8.85 -10.29 0.10
C VAL A 93 7.38 -10.73 0.14
N LEU A 94 7.09 -12.02 0.01
CA LEU A 94 5.72 -12.53 0.07
C LEU A 94 5.08 -12.27 1.44
N GLN A 95 5.81 -12.57 2.51
CA GLN A 95 5.31 -12.39 3.87
C GLN A 95 5.02 -10.94 4.21
N THR A 96 5.89 -10.01 3.77
CA THR A 96 5.66 -8.58 4.04
C THR A 96 4.58 -8.01 3.15
N ASN A 97 4.70 -8.19 1.82
CA ASN A 97 3.90 -7.44 0.87
C ASN A 97 2.50 -8.03 0.62
N LEU A 98 2.34 -9.34 0.78
CA LEU A 98 1.08 -10.05 0.53
C LEU A 98 0.45 -10.52 1.85
N SER A 99 1.13 -11.40 2.59
CA SER A 99 0.58 -11.92 3.85
C SER A 99 0.36 -10.81 4.88
N GLY A 100 1.31 -9.87 4.99
CA GLY A 100 1.20 -8.73 5.90
C GLY A 100 0.05 -7.79 5.56
N ALA A 101 -0.22 -7.56 4.27
CA ALA A 101 -1.40 -6.81 3.84
C ALA A 101 -2.69 -7.56 4.22
N PHE A 102 -2.76 -8.87 3.97
CA PHE A 102 -3.89 -9.71 4.36
C PHE A 102 -4.14 -9.71 5.87
N TYR A 103 -3.10 -9.94 6.67
CA TYR A 103 -3.21 -9.95 8.13
C TYR A 103 -3.64 -8.58 8.68
N SER A 104 -3.15 -7.49 8.08
CA SER A 104 -3.58 -6.13 8.43
C SER A 104 -5.06 -5.91 8.14
N CYS A 105 -5.56 -6.38 6.98
CA CYS A 105 -6.98 -6.34 6.64
C CYS A 105 -7.82 -7.15 7.63
N GLN A 106 -7.38 -8.36 7.96
CA GLN A 106 -8.08 -9.24 8.90
C GLN A 106 -8.12 -8.65 10.32
N ALA A 107 -7.00 -8.10 10.81
CA ALA A 107 -6.94 -7.50 12.15
C ALA A 107 -7.80 -6.22 12.26
N ALA A 108 -7.84 -5.39 11.21
CA ALA A 108 -8.61 -4.14 11.20
C ALA A 108 -10.10 -4.35 10.87
N PHE A 109 -10.50 -5.52 10.35
CA PHE A 109 -11.86 -5.78 9.86
C PHE A 109 -12.96 -5.46 10.89
N PRO A 110 -12.87 -5.87 12.18
CA PRO A 110 -13.93 -5.57 13.15
C PRO A 110 -14.18 -4.05 13.29
N ALA A 111 -13.12 -3.25 13.35
CA ALA A 111 -13.20 -1.79 13.47
C ALA A 111 -13.74 -1.14 12.18
N LEU A 112 -13.36 -1.67 11.01
CA LEU A 112 -13.89 -1.23 9.71
C LEU A 112 -15.39 -1.53 9.59
N ALA A 113 -15.83 -2.72 9.99
CA ALA A 113 -17.24 -3.10 10.01
C ALA A 113 -18.06 -2.22 10.96
N ALA A 114 -17.50 -1.88 12.13
CA ALA A 114 -18.13 -0.99 13.11
C ALA A 114 -18.35 0.44 12.59
N SER A 115 -17.63 0.89 11.57
CA SER A 115 -17.88 2.19 10.94
C SER A 115 -19.17 2.23 10.11
N GLY A 116 -19.66 1.09 9.66
CA GLY A 116 -20.82 0.97 8.76
C GLY A 116 -20.55 1.41 7.31
N ALA A 117 -19.33 1.87 6.98
CA ALA A 117 -18.90 2.30 5.64
C ALA A 117 -17.39 2.19 5.46
N GLY A 118 -16.76 1.14 6.01
CA GLY A 118 -15.32 0.92 5.99
C GLY A 118 -14.74 0.80 4.59
N LEU A 119 -13.49 1.24 4.42
CA LEU A 119 -12.76 1.10 3.16
C LEU A 119 -11.34 0.60 3.41
N ILE A 120 -10.95 -0.43 2.67
CA ILE A 120 -9.58 -0.91 2.56
C ILE A 120 -8.99 -0.39 1.25
N VAL A 121 -7.80 0.21 1.32
CA VAL A 121 -6.97 0.59 0.16
C VAL A 121 -5.67 -0.20 0.23
N ASN A 122 -5.54 -1.22 -0.57
CA ASN A 122 -4.32 -2.02 -0.65
C ASN A 122 -3.35 -1.42 -1.67
N ILE A 123 -2.10 -1.17 -1.27
CA ILE A 123 -1.09 -0.66 -2.20
C ILE A 123 -0.43 -1.82 -2.94
N ALA A 124 -0.83 -1.99 -4.19
CA ALA A 124 -0.25 -2.91 -5.15
C ALA A 124 0.97 -2.27 -5.86
N SER A 125 1.10 -2.41 -7.17
CA SER A 125 2.09 -1.78 -8.04
C SER A 125 1.73 -2.05 -9.50
N PHE A 126 2.11 -1.17 -10.44
CA PHE A 126 2.04 -1.49 -11.87
C PHE A 126 2.79 -2.79 -12.22
N ILE A 127 3.78 -3.18 -11.40
CA ILE A 127 4.51 -4.46 -11.52
C ILE A 127 3.59 -5.68 -11.35
N ALA A 128 2.44 -5.54 -10.73
CA ALA A 128 1.42 -6.60 -10.66
C ALA A 128 0.88 -6.99 -12.04
N HIS A 129 0.86 -6.04 -12.98
CA HIS A 129 0.30 -6.19 -14.33
C HIS A 129 1.37 -6.38 -15.40
N ARG A 130 2.48 -5.65 -15.29
CA ARG A 130 3.60 -5.70 -16.23
C ARG A 130 4.91 -5.70 -15.49
N SER A 131 5.61 -6.81 -15.49
CA SER A 131 6.87 -6.97 -14.79
C SER A 131 8.05 -7.06 -15.74
N GLY A 132 9.25 -7.07 -15.19
CA GLY A 132 10.50 -7.23 -15.91
C GLY A 132 11.48 -8.11 -15.13
N PRO A 133 12.67 -8.36 -15.68
CA PRO A 133 13.65 -9.24 -15.07
C PRO A 133 14.01 -8.85 -13.62
N GLY A 134 14.31 -9.85 -12.80
CA GLY A 134 14.78 -9.67 -11.43
C GLY A 134 13.72 -9.24 -10.41
N ARG A 135 12.43 -9.42 -10.72
CA ARG A 135 11.31 -8.94 -9.87
C ARG A 135 10.32 -10.03 -9.49
N ALA A 136 10.68 -11.30 -9.62
CA ALA A 136 9.74 -12.41 -9.49
C ALA A 136 8.94 -12.37 -8.18
N SER A 137 9.61 -12.26 -7.01
CA SER A 137 8.94 -12.22 -5.71
C SER A 137 8.03 -10.99 -5.54
N TYR A 138 8.50 -9.83 -5.99
CA TYR A 138 7.73 -8.59 -5.88
C TYR A 138 6.50 -8.59 -6.79
N ALA A 139 6.67 -9.03 -8.04
CA ALA A 139 5.57 -9.18 -9.00
C ALA A 139 4.49 -10.15 -8.49
N ALA A 140 4.92 -11.33 -8.03
CA ALA A 140 4.01 -12.33 -7.46
C ALA A 140 3.24 -11.78 -6.26
N ALA A 141 3.93 -11.10 -5.32
CA ALA A 141 3.29 -10.50 -4.16
C ALA A 141 2.27 -9.43 -4.56
N LYS A 142 2.63 -8.51 -5.46
CA LYS A 142 1.77 -7.39 -5.85
C LYS A 142 0.60 -7.83 -6.73
N ALA A 143 0.78 -8.83 -7.61
CA ALA A 143 -0.32 -9.47 -8.32
C ALA A 143 -1.28 -10.19 -7.34
N GLY A 144 -0.72 -10.87 -6.33
CA GLY A 144 -1.51 -11.46 -5.24
C GLY A 144 -2.32 -10.43 -4.45
N VAL A 145 -1.78 -9.22 -4.22
CA VAL A 145 -2.52 -8.12 -3.56
C VAL A 145 -3.73 -7.68 -4.39
N VAL A 146 -3.61 -7.57 -5.71
CA VAL A 146 -4.75 -7.23 -6.59
C VAL A 146 -5.83 -8.30 -6.48
N ALA A 147 -5.47 -9.57 -6.71
CA ALA A 147 -6.42 -10.70 -6.62
C ALA A 147 -7.05 -10.84 -5.22
N MET A 148 -6.25 -10.68 -4.15
CA MET A 148 -6.74 -10.67 -2.78
C MET A 148 -7.77 -9.55 -2.56
N THR A 149 -7.54 -8.37 -3.11
CA THR A 149 -8.44 -7.22 -2.96
C THR A 149 -9.82 -7.50 -3.56
N GLU A 150 -9.89 -8.18 -4.70
CA GLU A 150 -11.15 -8.61 -5.32
C GLU A 150 -11.93 -9.55 -4.40
N VAL A 151 -11.25 -10.53 -3.78
CA VAL A 151 -11.89 -11.46 -2.84
C VAL A 151 -12.38 -10.73 -1.58
N LEU A 152 -11.53 -9.86 -0.98
CA LEU A 152 -11.93 -9.09 0.20
C LEU A 152 -13.13 -8.17 -0.07
N ALA A 153 -13.23 -7.63 -1.29
CA ALA A 153 -14.37 -6.82 -1.71
C ALA A 153 -15.69 -7.60 -1.71
N LEU A 154 -15.65 -8.90 -1.99
CA LEU A 154 -16.81 -9.78 -1.96
C LEU A 154 -17.10 -10.25 -0.53
N ASP A 155 -16.11 -10.75 0.17
CA ASP A 155 -16.27 -11.33 1.51
C ASP A 155 -16.77 -10.31 2.54
N PHE A 156 -16.33 -9.05 2.41
CA PHE A 156 -16.62 -7.99 3.38
C PHE A 156 -17.83 -7.11 3.02
N ALA A 157 -18.41 -7.30 1.84
CA ALA A 157 -19.53 -6.48 1.35
C ALA A 157 -20.75 -6.49 2.29
N ALA A 158 -21.08 -7.64 2.87
CA ALA A 158 -22.21 -7.77 3.81
C ALA A 158 -22.01 -6.93 5.08
N ALA A 159 -20.76 -6.69 5.49
CA ALA A 159 -20.41 -5.81 6.60
C ALA A 159 -20.27 -4.33 6.18
N ARG A 160 -20.62 -3.98 4.94
CA ARG A 160 -20.44 -2.64 4.36
C ARG A 160 -18.98 -2.16 4.38
N VAL A 161 -18.04 -3.08 4.22
CA VAL A 161 -16.62 -2.78 4.05
C VAL A 161 -16.27 -3.05 2.59
N ARG A 162 -15.73 -2.04 1.94
CA ARG A 162 -15.24 -2.11 0.56
C ARG A 162 -13.74 -2.32 0.55
N ALA A 163 -13.20 -2.91 -0.50
CA ALA A 163 -11.79 -3.03 -0.73
C ALA A 163 -11.46 -2.59 -2.16
N ILE A 164 -10.45 -1.76 -2.30
CA ILE A 164 -9.85 -1.37 -3.58
C ILE A 164 -8.34 -1.52 -3.51
N SER A 165 -7.69 -1.63 -4.66
CA SER A 165 -6.24 -1.52 -4.73
C SER A 165 -5.81 -0.31 -5.55
N VAL A 166 -4.61 0.17 -5.26
CA VAL A 166 -3.92 1.19 -6.05
C VAL A 166 -2.60 0.60 -6.49
N SER A 167 -2.30 0.73 -7.79
CA SER A 167 -1.07 0.28 -8.43
C SER A 167 -0.22 1.48 -8.85
N PRO A 168 0.65 2.01 -7.95
CA PRO A 168 1.54 3.10 -8.28
C PRO A 168 2.57 2.72 -9.34
N GLY A 169 2.95 3.71 -10.16
CA GLY A 169 4.18 3.69 -10.92
C GLY A 169 5.41 3.97 -10.06
N TYR A 170 6.54 4.27 -10.71
CA TYR A 170 7.75 4.62 -9.99
C TYR A 170 7.58 5.94 -9.24
N THR A 171 7.70 5.85 -7.92
CA THR A 171 7.55 6.96 -6.97
C THR A 171 8.88 7.21 -6.26
N ARG A 172 9.29 8.46 -6.09
CA ARG A 172 10.56 8.89 -5.46
C ARG A 172 10.52 8.61 -3.94
N THR A 173 10.59 7.34 -3.59
CA THR A 173 10.64 6.86 -2.21
C THR A 173 12.07 6.48 -1.83
N ARG A 174 12.35 6.33 -0.53
CA ARG A 174 13.62 5.79 -0.04
C ARG A 174 13.96 4.43 -0.67
N MET A 175 12.95 3.59 -0.92
CA MET A 175 13.14 2.27 -1.57
C MET A 175 13.69 2.43 -3.00
N VAL A 176 13.15 3.35 -3.80
CA VAL A 176 13.60 3.60 -5.18
C VAL A 176 14.95 4.32 -5.16
N GLY A 177 15.14 5.31 -4.30
CA GLY A 177 16.43 6.01 -4.15
C GLY A 177 17.57 5.05 -3.78
N ALA A 178 17.39 4.22 -2.77
CA ALA A 178 18.38 3.21 -2.39
C ALA A 178 18.68 2.17 -3.48
N ALA A 179 17.71 1.88 -4.37
CA ALA A 179 17.95 1.00 -5.49
C ALA A 179 18.76 1.67 -6.61
N ILE A 180 18.59 2.99 -6.82
CA ILE A 180 19.38 3.80 -7.75
C ILE A 180 20.81 3.95 -7.22
N GLU A 181 20.98 4.38 -5.98
CA GLU A 181 22.29 4.53 -5.32
C GLU A 181 23.12 3.25 -5.31
N ALA A 182 22.46 2.11 -5.14
CA ALA A 182 23.10 0.79 -5.21
C ALA A 182 23.32 0.26 -6.63
N GLY A 183 23.07 1.07 -7.68
CA GLY A 183 23.23 0.67 -9.08
C GLY A 183 22.26 -0.45 -9.54
N ARG A 184 21.23 -0.76 -8.75
CA ARG A 184 20.22 -1.77 -9.09
C ARG A 184 19.12 -1.25 -10.00
N LEU A 185 19.01 0.07 -10.14
CA LEU A 185 18.17 0.81 -11.07
C LEU A 185 19.01 1.90 -11.74
N ASP A 186 18.99 1.91 -13.06
CA ASP A 186 19.50 3.03 -13.84
C ASP A 186 18.42 4.12 -13.91
N GLU A 187 18.67 5.28 -13.33
CA GLU A 187 17.69 6.35 -13.27
C GLU A 187 17.33 6.89 -14.66
N GLN A 188 18.29 7.02 -15.57
CA GLN A 188 18.03 7.51 -16.92
C GLN A 188 17.13 6.55 -17.70
N HIS A 189 17.45 5.26 -17.64
CA HIS A 189 16.62 4.22 -18.27
C HIS A 189 15.22 4.17 -17.63
N LEU A 190 15.15 4.35 -16.32
CA LEU A 190 13.89 4.40 -15.57
C LEU A 190 13.01 5.56 -16.05
N LEU A 191 13.57 6.77 -16.12
CA LEU A 191 12.85 7.97 -16.57
C LEU A 191 12.40 7.83 -18.05
N ALA A 192 13.24 7.27 -18.91
CA ALA A 192 12.89 7.01 -20.31
C ALA A 192 11.75 5.99 -20.46
N SER A 193 11.56 5.11 -19.47
CA SER A 193 10.45 4.14 -19.46
C SER A 193 9.11 4.70 -18.97
N ILE A 194 9.08 5.95 -18.52
CA ILE A 194 7.87 6.61 -18.01
C ILE A 194 7.43 7.67 -19.03
N PRO A 195 6.25 7.57 -19.67
CA PRO A 195 5.79 8.57 -20.63
C PRO A 195 5.78 10.01 -20.10
N LEU A 196 5.46 10.22 -18.81
CA LEU A 196 5.56 11.54 -18.18
C LEU A 196 7.01 11.99 -17.90
N GLY A 197 8.03 11.18 -18.18
CA GLY A 197 9.45 11.52 -18.09
C GLY A 197 9.99 11.79 -16.68
N ARG A 198 9.23 11.45 -15.63
CA ARG A 198 9.62 11.68 -14.25
C ARG A 198 9.08 10.63 -13.29
N LEU A 199 9.71 10.50 -12.15
CA LEU A 199 9.15 9.78 -11.01
C LEU A 199 7.99 10.60 -10.42
N ALA A 200 6.97 9.92 -9.88
CA ALA A 200 5.96 10.56 -9.07
C ALA A 200 6.56 11.02 -7.72
N ASP A 201 6.06 12.12 -7.19
CA ASP A 201 6.29 12.48 -5.79
C ASP A 201 5.41 11.60 -4.88
N PRO A 202 5.90 11.15 -3.70
CA PRO A 202 5.07 10.43 -2.73
C PRO A 202 3.77 11.15 -2.37
N ARG A 203 3.77 12.49 -2.32
CA ARG A 203 2.56 13.28 -2.06
C ARG A 203 1.56 13.24 -3.21
N GLU A 204 2.01 13.16 -4.48
CA GLU A 204 1.10 12.97 -5.61
C GLU A 204 0.34 11.65 -5.48
N MET A 205 1.04 10.56 -5.13
CA MET A 205 0.40 9.27 -4.84
C MET A 205 -0.54 9.37 -3.64
N ALA A 206 -0.13 10.05 -2.58
CA ALA A 206 -0.94 10.23 -1.39
C ALA A 206 -2.25 10.98 -1.70
N HIS A 207 -2.18 12.09 -2.44
CA HIS A 207 -3.38 12.84 -2.86
C HIS A 207 -4.32 11.99 -3.72
N ALA A 208 -3.79 11.20 -4.65
CA ALA A 208 -4.59 10.29 -5.46
C ALA A 208 -5.27 9.21 -4.60
N ILE A 209 -4.52 8.56 -3.69
CA ILE A 209 -5.04 7.55 -2.77
C ILE A 209 -6.15 8.15 -1.89
N VAL A 210 -5.91 9.31 -1.29
CA VAL A 210 -6.88 9.99 -0.43
C VAL A 210 -8.14 10.40 -1.21
N ALA A 211 -7.99 10.88 -2.45
CA ALA A 211 -9.13 11.20 -3.31
C ALA A 211 -10.03 9.98 -3.58
N LEU A 212 -9.44 8.79 -3.81
CA LEU A 212 -10.16 7.53 -4.01
C LEU A 212 -10.98 7.11 -2.77
N THR A 213 -10.68 7.64 -1.60
CA THR A 213 -11.48 7.39 -0.38
C THR A 213 -12.68 8.31 -0.25
N GLY A 214 -12.84 9.29 -1.15
CA GLY A 214 -13.93 10.27 -1.15
C GLY A 214 -15.25 9.72 -1.71
N PRO A 215 -16.34 10.50 -1.57
CA PRO A 215 -17.69 10.07 -1.94
C PRO A 215 -17.86 9.78 -3.44
N ALA A 216 -17.07 10.38 -4.31
CA ALA A 216 -17.10 10.13 -5.75
C ALA A 216 -16.77 8.67 -6.12
N PHE A 217 -16.11 7.94 -5.22
CA PHE A 217 -15.67 6.56 -5.44
C PHE A 217 -16.46 5.53 -4.61
N HIS A 218 -17.60 5.89 -4.05
CA HIS A 218 -18.37 4.98 -3.20
C HIS A 218 -18.89 3.74 -3.93
N TYR A 219 -18.92 3.73 -5.26
CA TYR A 219 -19.31 2.57 -6.06
C TYR A 219 -18.10 1.70 -6.48
N ALA A 220 -16.87 2.16 -6.19
CA ALA A 220 -15.67 1.36 -6.45
C ALA A 220 -15.50 0.30 -5.37
N ASN A 221 -15.48 -0.99 -5.77
CA ASN A 221 -15.24 -2.14 -4.93
C ASN A 221 -14.60 -3.24 -5.77
N GLY A 222 -13.55 -3.90 -5.28
CA GLY A 222 -12.77 -4.89 -6.02
C GLY A 222 -11.96 -4.33 -7.20
N THR A 223 -11.80 -3.01 -7.30
CA THR A 223 -11.17 -2.34 -8.45
C THR A 223 -9.71 -2.01 -8.13
N ASP A 224 -8.81 -2.23 -9.09
CA ASP A 224 -7.44 -1.74 -9.06
C ASP A 224 -7.29 -0.44 -9.87
N PHE A 225 -6.72 0.59 -9.24
CA PHE A 225 -6.46 1.89 -9.85
C PHE A 225 -4.98 2.04 -10.18
N VAL A 226 -4.63 1.92 -11.46
CA VAL A 226 -3.26 2.11 -11.93
C VAL A 226 -2.96 3.60 -12.07
N ILE A 227 -1.91 4.08 -11.36
CA ILE A 227 -1.47 5.49 -11.38
C ILE A 227 0.05 5.48 -11.57
N ASP A 228 0.49 5.41 -12.84
CA ASP A 228 1.85 5.03 -13.19
C ASP A 228 2.58 5.95 -14.17
N GLY A 229 2.01 7.12 -14.47
CA GLY A 229 2.61 8.06 -15.44
C GLY A 229 2.61 7.55 -16.87
N GLY A 230 1.74 6.57 -17.18
CA GLY A 230 1.53 6.04 -18.52
C GLY A 230 2.38 4.80 -18.86
N ILE A 231 3.10 4.22 -17.89
CA ILE A 231 3.94 3.03 -18.12
C ILE A 231 3.13 1.88 -18.74
N MET A 232 1.93 1.63 -18.19
CA MET A 232 1.07 0.54 -18.67
C MET A 232 0.42 0.82 -20.02
N ALA A 233 0.25 2.09 -20.38
CA ALA A 233 -0.35 2.52 -21.63
C ALA A 233 0.61 2.41 -22.84
N GLN A 234 1.92 2.22 -22.59
CA GLN A 234 2.88 2.01 -23.69
C GLN A 234 2.53 0.71 -24.42
N GLY A 235 2.15 0.84 -25.69
CA GLY A 235 1.94 -0.29 -26.59
C GLY A 235 3.23 -1.05 -26.86
N VAL A 236 3.10 -2.24 -27.46
CA VAL A 236 4.23 -2.96 -28.09
C VAL A 236 4.60 -2.17 -29.34
N GLN A 237 5.81 -1.60 -29.36
CA GLN A 237 6.41 -1.04 -30.59
C GLN A 237 7.07 -2.14 -31.35
#